data_b7f53dcd10c716566354f228a9cc4ada
#
_entry.id   b7f53dcd10c716566354f228a9cc4ada
#
_cell.length_a   1.000
_cell.length_b   1.000
_cell.length_c   1.000
_cell.angle_alpha   90.00
_cell.angle_beta   90.00
_cell.angle_gamma   90.00
#
_symmetry.space_group_name_H-M   'P 1'
#
loop_
_entity.id
_entity.type
_entity.pdbx_description
1 polymer ?
#
loop_
_entity_poly.entity_id
_entity_poly.type
_entity_poly.pdbx_seq_one_letter_code
_entity_poly.pdbx_strand_id
1 'polypeptide(L)'
;ELFKNINLNLGHEEKIAIIGSNGSGKSTLLKIIAGLISPSEGYMEIFHNKIDSLDDFKKFRNDIAYLPQDVTNHFLCPTVIEDVIFSLRAKGVSKEEALIQGSEILEELKITHLKDRIIFDLSGGEQKIVALAGLLILKPKILLLDEPTNALDEQSEKRIIEILNSIKKSMIIVSHHRSFIDSLTSTVYRLDGKFTRL
;
A
#
# COMPACT_ATOMS: atom_id res chain seq x y z
N GLU A 1 -11.36 18.69 -13.10
CA GLU A 1 -11.00 18.76 -11.68
C GLU A 1 -11.75 17.67 -10.92
N LEU A 2 -11.02 16.79 -10.20
CA LEU A 2 -11.61 15.62 -9.52
C LEU A 2 -12.07 15.95 -8.09
N PHE A 3 -11.31 16.78 -7.37
CA PHE A 3 -11.63 17.18 -6.00
C PHE A 3 -10.94 18.51 -5.63
N LYS A 4 -11.46 19.19 -4.61
CA LYS A 4 -10.94 20.45 -4.06
C LYS A 4 -10.90 20.38 -2.52
N ASN A 5 -10.04 21.22 -1.94
CA ASN A 5 -9.99 21.46 -0.50
C ASN A 5 -9.81 20.15 0.33
N ILE A 6 -8.87 19.30 -0.07
CA ILE A 6 -8.48 18.13 0.71
C ILE A 6 -7.61 18.60 1.88
N ASN A 7 -8.11 18.38 3.10
CA ASN A 7 -7.34 18.56 4.33
C ASN A 7 -7.27 17.21 5.03
N LEU A 8 -6.12 16.56 4.96
CA LEU A 8 -5.88 15.24 5.54
C LEU A 8 -4.60 15.30 6.37
N ASN A 9 -4.67 14.81 7.59
CA ASN A 9 -3.52 14.58 8.45
C ASN A 9 -3.47 13.12 8.83
N LEU A 10 -2.31 12.50 8.76
CA LEU A 10 -2.07 11.11 9.14
C LEU A 10 -1.05 11.08 10.28
N GLY A 11 -1.49 10.68 11.44
CA GLY A 11 -0.66 10.52 12.63
C GLY A 11 0.22 9.25 12.60
N HIS A 12 1.11 9.14 13.57
CA HIS A 12 1.95 7.96 13.74
C HIS A 12 1.11 6.73 14.09
N GLU A 13 1.30 5.63 13.38
CA GLU A 13 0.53 4.38 13.50
C GLU A 13 -0.99 4.55 13.32
N GLU A 14 -1.44 5.69 12.83
CA GLU A 14 -2.84 5.94 12.53
C GLU A 14 -3.25 5.21 11.25
N LYS A 15 -4.45 4.64 11.27
CA LYS A 15 -5.10 4.06 10.09
C LYS A 15 -6.30 4.91 9.71
N ILE A 16 -6.36 5.36 8.47
CA ILE A 16 -7.44 6.17 7.91
C ILE A 16 -8.04 5.43 6.73
N ALA A 17 -9.36 5.35 6.67
CA ALA A 17 -10.07 4.85 5.50
C ALA A 17 -10.66 6.02 4.70
N ILE A 18 -10.60 5.91 3.37
CA ILE A 18 -11.24 6.84 2.43
C ILE A 18 -12.26 6.07 1.61
N ILE A 19 -13.52 6.48 1.73
CA ILE A 19 -14.64 5.95 0.95
C ILE A 19 -15.16 6.98 -0.05
N GLY A 20 -15.96 6.55 -1.00
CA GLY A 20 -16.60 7.45 -1.99
C GLY A 20 -17.00 6.68 -3.23
N SER A 21 -17.76 7.32 -4.11
CA SER A 21 -18.23 6.74 -5.36
C SER A 21 -17.06 6.37 -6.31
N ASN A 22 -17.33 5.48 -7.28
CA ASN A 22 -16.35 5.18 -8.32
C ASN A 22 -16.09 6.45 -9.15
N GLY A 23 -14.84 6.72 -9.46
CA GLY A 23 -14.44 7.93 -10.17
C GLY A 23 -14.32 9.20 -9.33
N SER A 24 -14.58 9.15 -8.01
CA SER A 24 -14.45 10.33 -7.14
C SER A 24 -13.01 10.83 -6.92
N GLY A 25 -12.00 10.09 -7.41
CA GLY A 25 -10.60 10.49 -7.33
C GLY A 25 -9.80 9.86 -6.20
N LYS A 26 -10.33 8.85 -5.49
CA LYS A 26 -9.64 8.18 -4.36
C LYS A 26 -8.25 7.65 -4.74
N SER A 27 -8.16 6.87 -5.82
CA SER A 27 -6.87 6.35 -6.32
C SER A 27 -5.94 7.46 -6.77
N THR A 28 -6.48 8.55 -7.34
CA THR A 28 -5.70 9.73 -7.72
C THR A 28 -5.12 10.41 -6.49
N LEU A 29 -5.91 10.54 -5.41
CA LEU A 29 -5.44 11.09 -4.14
C LEU A 29 -4.30 10.24 -3.56
N LEU A 30 -4.45 8.90 -3.54
CA LEU A 30 -3.36 8.02 -3.11
C LEU A 30 -2.10 8.18 -3.96
N LYS A 31 -2.24 8.31 -5.29
CA LYS A 31 -1.10 8.53 -6.19
C LYS A 31 -0.41 9.87 -5.96
N ILE A 32 -1.15 10.91 -5.61
CA ILE A 32 -0.58 12.20 -5.22
C ILE A 32 0.21 12.03 -3.90
N ILE A 33 -0.36 11.39 -2.90
CA ILE A 33 0.31 11.14 -1.61
C ILE A 33 1.54 10.23 -1.80
N ALA A 34 1.49 9.31 -2.75
CA ALA A 34 2.62 8.45 -3.12
C ALA A 34 3.72 9.19 -3.93
N GLY A 35 3.51 10.45 -4.31
CA GLY A 35 4.45 11.20 -5.15
C GLY A 35 4.56 10.70 -6.59
N LEU A 36 3.51 10.02 -7.08
CA LEU A 36 3.42 9.54 -8.47
C LEU A 36 2.80 10.57 -9.41
N ILE A 37 2.03 11.51 -8.86
CA ILE A 37 1.34 12.59 -9.59
C ILE A 37 1.47 13.86 -8.76
N SER A 38 1.76 15.00 -9.40
CA SER A 38 1.75 16.30 -8.73
C SER A 38 0.30 16.79 -8.53
N PRO A 39 -0.03 17.38 -7.38
CA PRO A 39 -1.29 18.12 -7.23
C PRO A 39 -1.30 19.35 -8.14
N SER A 40 -2.48 19.78 -8.60
CA SER A 40 -2.63 20.99 -9.41
C SER A 40 -2.44 22.25 -8.56
N GLU A 41 -2.89 22.21 -7.31
CA GLU A 41 -2.83 23.30 -6.33
C GLU A 41 -2.68 22.73 -4.92
N GLY A 42 -2.25 23.57 -3.97
CA GLY A 42 -2.07 23.18 -2.58
C GLY A 42 -0.63 22.80 -2.26
N TYR A 43 -0.44 22.16 -1.12
CA TYR A 43 0.86 21.69 -0.66
C TYR A 43 0.70 20.37 0.10
N MET A 44 1.79 19.63 0.20
CA MET A 44 1.89 18.41 1.00
C MET A 44 3.10 18.54 1.93
N GLU A 45 2.96 17.99 3.12
CA GLU A 45 4.07 17.84 4.07
C GLU A 45 4.24 16.36 4.41
N ILE A 46 5.48 15.90 4.40
CA ILE A 46 5.86 14.53 4.80
C ILE A 46 6.91 14.65 5.90
N PHE A 47 6.59 14.13 7.09
CA PHE A 47 7.46 14.20 8.28
C PHE A 47 7.98 15.63 8.53
N HIS A 48 7.05 16.61 8.49
CA HIS A 48 7.32 18.05 8.67
C HIS A 48 8.19 18.70 7.58
N ASN A 49 8.37 18.02 6.45
CA ASN A 49 9.06 18.59 5.29
C ASN A 49 8.04 18.93 4.22
N LYS A 50 8.06 20.19 3.78
CA LYS A 50 7.23 20.63 2.67
C LYS A 50 7.70 19.99 1.37
N ILE A 51 6.76 19.54 0.56
CA ILE A 51 6.97 18.92 -0.74
C ILE A 51 6.42 19.88 -1.79
N ASP A 52 7.30 20.55 -2.49
CA ASP A 52 6.95 21.52 -3.54
C ASP A 52 7.06 20.89 -4.95
N SER A 53 7.75 19.74 -5.07
CA SER A 53 7.98 19.06 -6.34
C SER A 53 8.07 17.54 -6.17
N LEU A 54 7.95 16.81 -7.27
CA LEU A 54 8.20 15.34 -7.29
C LEU A 54 9.66 15.00 -6.95
N ASP A 55 10.59 15.93 -7.17
CA ASP A 55 11.99 15.74 -6.81
C ASP A 55 12.21 15.76 -5.30
N ASP A 56 11.50 16.60 -4.56
CA ASP A 56 11.53 16.61 -3.11
C ASP A 56 11.01 15.28 -2.55
N PHE A 57 10.04 14.67 -3.22
CA PHE A 57 9.48 13.38 -2.85
C PHE A 57 10.50 12.23 -2.92
N LYS A 58 11.55 12.34 -3.73
CA LYS A 58 12.59 11.31 -3.86
C LYS A 58 13.21 10.90 -2.52
N LYS A 59 13.30 11.84 -1.56
CA LYS A 59 13.83 11.57 -0.21
C LYS A 59 12.97 10.60 0.60
N PHE A 60 11.67 10.52 0.28
CA PHE A 60 10.66 9.76 1.04
C PHE A 60 10.18 8.50 0.32
N ARG A 61 10.71 8.19 -0.87
CA ARG A 61 10.27 7.03 -1.68
C ARG A 61 10.36 5.69 -0.96
N ASN A 62 11.25 5.57 0.02
CA ASN A 62 11.39 4.34 0.81
C ASN A 62 10.49 4.33 2.05
N ASP A 63 10.02 5.50 2.47
CA ASP A 63 9.17 5.63 3.66
C ASP A 63 7.69 5.44 3.33
N ILE A 64 7.29 5.57 2.06
CA ILE A 64 5.90 5.47 1.62
C ILE A 64 5.78 4.37 0.59
N ALA A 65 4.98 3.35 0.90
CA ALA A 65 4.68 2.26 -0.02
C ALA A 65 3.24 2.36 -0.53
N TYR A 66 3.03 2.09 -1.82
CA TYR A 66 1.72 2.13 -2.46
C TYR A 66 1.38 0.77 -3.05
N LEU A 67 0.28 0.18 -2.58
CA LEU A 67 -0.32 -1.03 -3.14
C LEU A 67 -1.47 -0.62 -4.05
N PRO A 68 -1.36 -0.81 -5.37
CA PRO A 68 -2.44 -0.50 -6.30
C PRO A 68 -3.55 -1.56 -6.25
N GLN A 69 -4.73 -1.21 -6.78
CA GLN A 69 -5.88 -2.10 -6.85
C GLN A 69 -5.57 -3.38 -7.66
N ASP A 70 -4.95 -3.23 -8.83
CA ASP A 70 -4.45 -4.34 -9.65
C ASP A 70 -2.95 -4.51 -9.44
N VAL A 71 -2.55 -5.64 -8.88
CA VAL A 71 -1.15 -5.98 -8.61
C VAL A 71 -0.52 -6.82 -9.72
N THR A 72 -1.32 -7.38 -10.63
CA THR A 72 -0.86 -8.35 -11.63
C THR A 72 0.24 -7.78 -12.54
N ASN A 73 0.12 -6.51 -12.91
CA ASN A 73 1.06 -5.82 -13.77
C ASN A 73 2.26 -5.22 -13.02
N HIS A 74 2.38 -5.45 -11.72
CA HIS A 74 3.46 -4.88 -10.89
C HIS A 74 4.57 -5.86 -10.56
N PHE A 75 4.38 -7.14 -10.85
CA PHE A 75 5.41 -8.15 -10.65
C PHE A 75 6.47 -8.07 -11.76
N LEU A 76 7.73 -8.11 -11.35
CA LEU A 76 8.90 -7.95 -12.21
C LEU A 76 9.67 -9.25 -12.38
N CYS A 77 9.50 -10.20 -11.48
CA CYS A 77 10.18 -11.48 -11.47
C CYS A 77 9.22 -12.66 -11.55
N PRO A 78 9.65 -13.83 -12.04
CA PRO A 78 8.79 -14.98 -12.23
C PRO A 78 8.36 -15.65 -10.92
N THR A 79 9.25 -15.70 -9.91
CA THR A 79 8.97 -16.38 -8.64
C THR A 79 8.74 -15.40 -7.49
N VAL A 80 8.00 -15.87 -6.48
CA VAL A 80 7.66 -15.06 -5.30
C VAL A 80 8.90 -14.50 -4.62
N ILE A 81 9.90 -15.35 -4.33
CA ILE A 81 11.08 -14.89 -3.60
C ILE A 81 11.89 -13.87 -4.40
N GLU A 82 12.04 -14.09 -5.72
CA GLU A 82 12.78 -13.17 -6.58
C GLU A 82 12.12 -11.79 -6.63
N ASP A 83 10.79 -11.73 -6.73
CA ASP A 83 10.05 -10.48 -6.79
C ASP A 83 10.07 -9.75 -5.44
N VAL A 84 9.83 -10.47 -4.35
CA VAL A 84 9.87 -9.89 -3.00
C VAL A 84 11.21 -9.23 -2.70
N ILE A 85 12.33 -9.86 -3.08
CA ILE A 85 13.67 -9.32 -2.83
C ILE A 85 14.15 -8.32 -3.89
N PHE A 86 13.42 -8.16 -4.99
CA PHE A 86 13.84 -7.34 -6.14
C PHE A 86 14.27 -5.94 -5.73
N SER A 87 13.45 -5.26 -4.91
CA SER A 87 13.73 -3.90 -4.46
C SER A 87 14.99 -3.79 -3.59
N LEU A 88 15.31 -4.79 -2.77
CA LEU A 88 16.56 -4.85 -2.01
C LEU A 88 17.76 -5.03 -2.95
N ARG A 89 17.63 -5.92 -3.93
CA ARG A 89 18.66 -6.15 -4.94
C ARG A 89 18.94 -4.90 -5.77
N ALA A 90 17.89 -4.18 -6.16
CA ALA A 90 18.00 -2.90 -6.86
C ALA A 90 18.72 -1.81 -6.05
N LYS A 91 18.69 -1.91 -4.71
CA LYS A 91 19.46 -1.04 -3.80
C LYS A 91 20.89 -1.51 -3.52
N GLY A 92 21.34 -2.61 -4.14
CA GLY A 92 22.70 -3.12 -3.97
C GLY A 92 22.90 -4.06 -2.78
N VAL A 93 21.82 -4.49 -2.09
CA VAL A 93 21.91 -5.53 -1.05
C VAL A 93 22.40 -6.84 -1.69
N SER A 94 23.29 -7.58 -1.04
CA SER A 94 23.80 -8.86 -1.57
C SER A 94 22.67 -9.87 -1.79
N LYS A 95 22.85 -10.84 -2.67
CA LYS A 95 21.80 -11.85 -2.94
C LYS A 95 21.52 -12.68 -1.68
N GLU A 96 22.55 -13.05 -0.97
CA GLU A 96 22.48 -13.85 0.25
C GLU A 96 21.67 -13.12 1.32
N GLU A 97 22.00 -11.87 1.58
CA GLU A 97 21.31 -11.05 2.58
C GLU A 97 19.86 -10.77 2.16
N ALA A 98 19.60 -10.45 0.90
CA ALA A 98 18.25 -10.23 0.40
C ALA A 98 17.37 -11.49 0.52
N LEU A 99 17.94 -12.70 0.27
CA LEU A 99 17.23 -13.98 0.45
C LEU A 99 16.88 -14.25 1.93
N ILE A 100 17.74 -13.88 2.86
CA ILE A 100 17.47 -13.98 4.29
C ILE A 100 16.28 -13.08 4.64
N GLN A 101 16.37 -11.78 4.34
CA GLN A 101 15.29 -10.82 4.61
C GLN A 101 13.98 -11.18 3.88
N GLY A 102 14.07 -11.68 2.65
CA GLY A 102 12.92 -12.17 1.89
C GLY A 102 12.26 -13.37 2.56
N SER A 103 13.05 -14.31 3.10
CA SER A 103 12.50 -15.46 3.82
C SER A 103 11.85 -15.05 5.13
N GLU A 104 12.43 -14.10 5.87
CA GLU A 104 11.87 -13.55 7.10
C GLU A 104 10.50 -12.90 6.87
N ILE A 105 10.35 -12.05 5.86
CA ILE A 105 9.07 -11.41 5.57
C ILE A 105 8.02 -12.41 5.10
N LEU A 106 8.38 -13.43 4.32
CA LEU A 106 7.46 -14.50 3.94
C LEU A 106 7.00 -15.34 5.14
N GLU A 107 7.86 -15.55 6.13
CA GLU A 107 7.52 -16.22 7.38
C GLU A 107 6.60 -15.34 8.25
N GLU A 108 6.92 -14.05 8.42
CA GLU A 108 6.08 -13.09 9.15
C GLU A 108 4.66 -13.05 8.59
N LEU A 109 4.53 -13.05 7.27
CA LEU A 109 3.24 -13.08 6.59
C LEU A 109 2.66 -14.50 6.47
N LYS A 110 3.34 -15.54 6.96
CA LYS A 110 2.97 -16.96 6.93
C LYS A 110 2.67 -17.45 5.50
N ILE A 111 3.45 -17.05 4.52
CA ILE A 111 3.36 -17.45 3.11
C ILE A 111 4.66 -18.12 2.61
N THR A 112 5.48 -18.66 3.50
CA THR A 112 6.73 -19.35 3.15
C THR A 112 6.53 -20.49 2.15
N HIS A 113 5.36 -21.15 2.17
CA HIS A 113 4.99 -22.20 1.22
C HIS A 113 4.84 -21.70 -0.24
N LEU A 114 4.74 -20.40 -0.46
CA LEU A 114 4.67 -19.79 -1.79
C LEU A 114 6.05 -19.40 -2.33
N LYS A 115 7.11 -19.48 -1.53
CA LYS A 115 8.44 -18.93 -1.80
C LYS A 115 8.95 -19.19 -3.21
N ASP A 116 8.87 -20.42 -3.66
CA ASP A 116 9.42 -20.87 -4.95
C ASP A 116 8.33 -21.01 -6.04
N ARG A 117 7.10 -20.58 -5.76
CA ARG A 117 5.99 -20.63 -6.70
C ARG A 117 6.14 -19.55 -7.77
N ILE A 118 5.64 -19.86 -8.95
CA ILE A 118 5.48 -18.88 -10.04
C ILE A 118 4.31 -17.96 -9.67
N ILE A 119 4.53 -16.64 -9.74
CA ILE A 119 3.57 -15.65 -9.26
C ILE A 119 2.25 -15.72 -10.04
N PHE A 120 2.30 -15.95 -11.36
CA PHE A 120 1.11 -16.00 -12.20
C PHE A 120 0.26 -17.25 -12.00
N ASP A 121 0.76 -18.26 -11.28
CA ASP A 121 0.01 -19.46 -10.87
C ASP A 121 -0.69 -19.28 -9.51
N LEU A 122 -0.50 -18.14 -8.85
CA LEU A 122 -1.11 -17.84 -7.57
C LEU A 122 -2.54 -17.29 -7.74
N SER A 123 -3.38 -17.55 -6.73
CA SER A 123 -4.68 -16.88 -6.63
C SER A 123 -4.53 -15.36 -6.48
N GLY A 124 -5.56 -14.60 -6.82
CA GLY A 124 -5.53 -13.13 -6.68
C GLY A 124 -5.24 -12.67 -5.24
N GLY A 125 -5.74 -13.41 -4.23
CA GLY A 125 -5.44 -13.13 -2.82
C GLY A 125 -3.97 -13.38 -2.47
N GLU A 126 -3.40 -14.50 -2.91
CA GLU A 126 -1.98 -14.79 -2.73
C GLU A 126 -1.10 -13.76 -3.42
N GLN A 127 -1.43 -13.35 -4.65
CA GLN A 127 -0.72 -12.30 -5.35
C GLN A 127 -0.72 -10.98 -4.58
N LYS A 128 -1.86 -10.57 -3.99
CA LYS A 128 -1.93 -9.36 -3.17
C LYS A 128 -1.07 -9.44 -1.91
N ILE A 129 -1.03 -10.60 -1.25
CA ILE A 129 -0.16 -10.80 -0.07
C ILE A 129 1.32 -10.78 -0.48
N VAL A 130 1.68 -11.38 -1.62
CA VAL A 130 3.04 -11.33 -2.16
C VAL A 130 3.45 -9.90 -2.52
N ALA A 131 2.58 -9.14 -3.18
CA ALA A 131 2.83 -7.72 -3.47
C ALA A 131 3.02 -6.91 -2.17
N LEU A 132 2.21 -7.18 -1.14
CA LEU A 132 2.37 -6.56 0.17
C LEU A 132 3.72 -6.94 0.82
N ALA A 133 4.18 -8.19 0.70
CA ALA A 133 5.49 -8.63 1.17
C ALA A 133 6.63 -7.82 0.50
N GLY A 134 6.57 -7.66 -0.85
CA GLY A 134 7.53 -6.86 -1.62
C GLY A 134 7.59 -5.38 -1.22
N LEU A 135 6.48 -4.83 -0.72
CA LEU A 135 6.44 -3.48 -0.16
C LEU A 135 7.00 -3.44 1.27
N LEU A 136 6.62 -4.39 2.13
CA LEU A 136 6.97 -4.42 3.54
C LEU A 136 8.45 -4.70 3.79
N ILE A 137 9.12 -5.44 2.91
CA ILE A 137 10.55 -5.75 3.01
C ILE A 137 11.42 -4.48 3.03
N LEU A 138 10.94 -3.39 2.42
CA LEU A 138 11.59 -2.08 2.46
C LEU A 138 11.38 -1.33 3.78
N LYS A 139 10.60 -1.88 4.72
CA LYS A 139 10.27 -1.29 6.02
C LYS A 139 9.70 0.12 5.92
N PRO A 140 8.69 0.36 5.05
CA PRO A 140 8.10 1.70 4.91
C PRO A 140 7.47 2.15 6.22
N LYS A 141 7.30 3.47 6.40
CA LYS A 141 6.60 4.08 7.55
C LYS A 141 5.12 4.25 7.28
N ILE A 142 4.75 4.46 6.02
CA ILE A 142 3.36 4.69 5.57
C ILE A 142 3.00 3.67 4.50
N LEU A 143 1.82 3.07 4.61
CA LEU A 143 1.22 2.21 3.59
C LEU A 143 0.01 2.91 2.98
N LEU A 144 -0.03 3.00 1.68
CA LEU A 144 -1.16 3.48 0.89
C LEU A 144 -1.75 2.29 0.16
N LEU A 145 -3.00 1.93 0.48
CA LEU A 145 -3.64 0.71 0.00
C LEU A 145 -4.88 1.07 -0.82
N ASP A 146 -4.85 0.75 -2.10
CA ASP A 146 -5.94 1.04 -3.04
C ASP A 146 -6.76 -0.24 -3.29
N GLU A 147 -7.96 -0.34 -2.70
CA GLU A 147 -8.87 -1.47 -2.79
C GLU A 147 -8.17 -2.83 -2.55
N PRO A 148 -7.48 -3.01 -1.40
CA PRO A 148 -6.61 -4.18 -1.19
C PRO A 148 -7.36 -5.52 -1.16
N THR A 149 -8.68 -5.51 -0.91
CA THR A 149 -9.53 -6.71 -0.87
C THR A 149 -10.48 -6.84 -2.04
N ASN A 150 -10.39 -5.95 -3.04
CA ASN A 150 -11.27 -6.02 -4.21
C ASN A 150 -11.07 -7.34 -4.97
N ALA A 151 -12.20 -7.97 -5.37
CA ALA A 151 -12.25 -9.23 -6.11
C ALA A 151 -11.63 -10.44 -5.38
N LEU A 152 -11.53 -10.42 -4.05
CA LEU A 152 -11.07 -11.53 -3.25
C LEU A 152 -12.24 -12.35 -2.69
N ASP A 153 -11.98 -13.62 -2.45
CA ASP A 153 -12.83 -14.48 -1.64
C ASP A 153 -12.73 -14.10 -0.14
N GLU A 154 -13.70 -14.56 0.64
CA GLU A 154 -13.80 -14.24 2.07
C GLU A 154 -12.58 -14.69 2.89
N GLN A 155 -11.95 -15.82 2.53
CA GLN A 155 -10.78 -16.33 3.23
C GLN A 155 -9.55 -15.43 2.98
N SER A 156 -9.34 -15.04 1.74
CA SER A 156 -8.27 -14.12 1.34
C SER A 156 -8.46 -12.73 1.96
N GLU A 157 -9.71 -12.22 2.01
CA GLU A 157 -10.02 -10.95 2.68
C GLU A 157 -9.69 -11.00 4.17
N LYS A 158 -10.15 -12.03 4.90
CA LYS A 158 -9.80 -12.24 6.32
C LYS A 158 -8.29 -12.27 6.54
N ARG A 159 -7.57 -12.93 5.65
CA ARG A 159 -6.12 -13.02 5.74
C ARG A 159 -5.44 -11.67 5.61
N ILE A 160 -5.86 -10.83 4.66
CA ILE A 160 -5.35 -9.47 4.49
C ILE A 160 -5.67 -8.61 5.73
N ILE A 161 -6.88 -8.73 6.29
CA ILE A 161 -7.27 -8.03 7.54
C ILE A 161 -6.33 -8.39 8.69
N GLU A 162 -6.06 -9.70 8.90
CA GLU A 162 -5.13 -10.16 9.94
C GLU A 162 -3.73 -9.56 9.77
N ILE A 163 -3.21 -9.58 8.55
CA ILE A 163 -1.91 -9.01 8.21
C ILE A 163 -1.90 -7.49 8.50
N LEU A 164 -2.88 -6.74 7.99
CA LEU A 164 -2.94 -5.29 8.18
C LEU A 164 -3.15 -4.88 9.65
N ASN A 165 -3.80 -5.72 10.45
CA ASN A 165 -3.95 -5.50 11.89
C ASN A 165 -2.67 -5.80 12.68
N SER A 166 -1.85 -6.75 12.24
CA SER A 166 -0.56 -7.05 12.87
C SER A 166 0.52 -5.99 12.62
N ILE A 167 0.38 -5.19 11.55
CA ILE A 167 1.38 -4.20 11.13
C ILE A 167 1.17 -2.89 11.90
N LYS A 168 2.20 -2.48 12.68
CA LYS A 168 2.25 -1.18 13.38
C LYS A 168 2.83 -0.11 12.46
N LYS A 169 2.02 0.41 11.55
CA LYS A 169 2.39 1.46 10.59
C LYS A 169 1.20 2.37 10.33
N SER A 170 1.49 3.61 9.93
CA SER A 170 0.47 4.53 9.45
C SER A 170 -0.08 4.03 8.11
N MET A 171 -1.40 4.09 7.92
CA MET A 171 -2.04 3.58 6.71
C MET A 171 -3.11 4.53 6.20
N ILE A 172 -3.19 4.70 4.88
CA ILE A 172 -4.36 5.27 4.21
C ILE A 172 -4.92 4.19 3.30
N ILE A 173 -6.18 3.82 3.54
CA ILE A 173 -6.85 2.69 2.89
C ILE A 173 -8.04 3.22 2.10
N VAL A 174 -8.04 2.99 0.81
CA VAL A 174 -9.22 3.20 -0.02
C VAL A 174 -9.96 1.88 -0.14
N SER A 175 -11.24 1.87 0.22
CA SER A 175 -12.11 0.72 0.01
C SER A 175 -13.58 1.14 -0.04
N HIS A 176 -14.40 0.34 -0.70
CA HIS A 176 -15.86 0.44 -0.68
C HIS A 176 -16.51 -0.63 0.21
N HIS A 177 -15.74 -1.59 0.72
CA HIS A 177 -16.21 -2.66 1.60
C HIS A 177 -16.26 -2.17 3.05
N ARG A 178 -17.47 -1.89 3.57
CA ARG A 178 -17.66 -1.35 4.90
C ARG A 178 -17.14 -2.28 6.00
N SER A 179 -17.43 -3.57 5.92
CA SER A 179 -16.97 -4.57 6.90
C SER A 179 -15.44 -4.63 7.01
N PHE A 180 -14.75 -4.54 5.87
CA PHE A 180 -13.31 -4.48 5.83
C PHE A 180 -12.76 -3.22 6.53
N ILE A 181 -13.33 -2.06 6.24
CA ILE A 181 -12.93 -0.78 6.87
C ILE A 181 -13.13 -0.85 8.38
N ASP A 182 -14.31 -1.25 8.84
CA ASP A 182 -14.68 -1.30 10.27
C ASP A 182 -13.79 -2.27 11.06
N SER A 183 -13.19 -3.28 10.39
CA SER A 183 -12.23 -4.20 11.00
C SER A 183 -10.82 -3.61 11.22
N LEU A 184 -10.51 -2.48 10.56
CA LEU A 184 -9.17 -1.88 10.57
C LEU A 184 -9.10 -0.52 11.27
N THR A 185 -10.13 0.31 11.14
CA THR A 185 -10.15 1.68 11.67
C THR A 185 -11.55 2.23 11.85
N SER A 186 -11.70 3.16 12.80
CA SER A 186 -12.89 3.99 12.96
C SER A 186 -12.75 5.39 12.35
N THR A 187 -11.54 5.75 11.90
CA THR A 187 -11.29 7.05 11.24
C THR A 187 -11.58 6.94 9.76
N VAL A 188 -12.73 7.45 9.35
CA VAL A 188 -13.23 7.36 7.97
C VAL A 188 -13.45 8.73 7.38
N TYR A 189 -12.98 8.94 6.16
CA TYR A 189 -13.26 10.12 5.34
C TYR A 189 -14.06 9.72 4.11
N ARG A 190 -14.92 10.63 3.65
CA ARG A 190 -15.65 10.48 2.39
C ARG A 190 -15.12 11.47 1.36
N LEU A 191 -14.87 10.98 0.15
CA LEU A 191 -14.47 11.76 -1.01
C LEU A 191 -15.55 11.62 -2.11
N ASP A 192 -16.47 12.58 -2.16
CA ASP A 192 -17.52 12.68 -3.19
C ASP A 192 -17.70 14.17 -3.57
N GLY A 193 -16.74 14.69 -4.35
CA GLY A 193 -16.65 16.11 -4.69
C GLY A 193 -16.19 16.99 -3.52
N LYS A 194 -16.55 16.64 -2.29
CA LYS A 194 -16.05 17.22 -1.04
C LYS A 194 -15.32 16.15 -0.24
N PHE A 195 -14.39 16.58 0.59
CA PHE A 195 -13.66 15.70 1.50
C PHE A 195 -14.14 15.97 2.93
N THR A 196 -14.76 14.98 3.55
CA THR A 196 -15.37 15.12 4.88
C THR A 196 -15.03 13.93 5.77
N ARG A 197 -14.71 14.21 7.04
CA ARG A 197 -14.59 13.19 8.09
C ARG A 197 -15.99 12.73 8.51
N LEU A 198 -16.18 11.40 8.67
CA LEU A 198 -17.43 10.78 9.11
C LEU A 198 -17.40 10.50 10.60
#